data_575173b0405f56007ab0a27aeb2ad754
#
_entry.id   575173b0405f56007ab0a27aeb2ad754
#
_cell.length_a   1.000
_cell.length_b   1.000
_cell.length_c   1.000
_cell.angle_alpha   90.00
_cell.angle_beta   90.00
_cell.angle_gamma   90.00
#
_symmetry.space_group_name_H-M   'P 1'
#
loop_
_entity.id
_entity.type
_entity.pdbx_description
1 polymer ?
#
loop_
_entity_poly.entity_id
_entity_poly.type
_entity_poly.pdbx_seq_one_letter_code
_entity_poly.pdbx_strand_id
1 'polypeptide(L)'
;MIKFNANCLVSSRFFRTFTHVMANLKRLEYSDYQLDIFDAVTNGDDNIAINAVAGSGKTTTIVAACKRLNLNERDVIFLAFNKLITEELKVKLKGYAEVSTLHAFGYHILKKLYNHKEYGMYIKVDDWKYQKYVKDHALELSNIITDTTDSAKVFGFACNVAKLYSLARVNLIKYNDKDLSELRSLCDEHNFLTLFDEVEVCNELLADAYKMPKDLTIDFTDMVVLPLFHKECIPTYKYVFIDECQDLNMAQRELMLCVAKNGRFIAVGDRNQAINGFAGADCNSFDNIANQPNTIELPLSVNYRCGTNMISLAQEIVPHIKAHDGAIKGEIKHTKQLTKSLFRDNDMVLCRTSAPLVGLCMKLIESGITAVVKGKDIAQDLKNLVENANTRDIKQVLAYLEEEKQKVVNIIKEQRKCDDAAAKNSTRYMNLEDRCKCIENICMYSIRDTTQLKSYISRIFSDENIENAVMLSTAHKSKGLEANRVIILLPDKLPLKFPHQQEWQLTQETNLKYVAITRARKELIFVDLKEGELTKQKISND
;
A
#
# COMPACT_ATOMS: atom_id res chain seq x y z
N MET A 1 67.58 15.62 -23.45
CA MET A 1 66.97 16.20 -24.67
C MET A 1 66.30 15.07 -25.43
N ILE A 2 65.03 14.79 -25.14
CA ILE A 2 64.23 13.80 -25.89
C ILE A 2 63.00 14.55 -26.42
N LYS A 3 62.93 14.63 -27.76
CA LYS A 3 61.88 15.27 -28.52
C LYS A 3 60.62 14.37 -28.45
N PHE A 4 59.51 14.91 -27.93
CA PHE A 4 58.20 14.30 -28.11
C PHE A 4 57.64 14.71 -29.49
N ASN A 5 57.35 13.70 -30.28
CA ASN A 5 56.69 13.85 -31.58
C ASN A 5 55.18 13.98 -31.35
N ALA A 6 54.63 15.13 -31.69
CA ALA A 6 53.18 15.35 -31.78
C ALA A 6 52.66 14.83 -33.12
N ASN A 7 51.99 13.70 -33.10
CA ASN A 7 51.03 13.31 -34.14
C ASN A 7 50.16 12.16 -33.64
N CYS A 8 49.06 12.55 -32.92
CA CYS A 8 47.92 11.67 -32.74
C CYS A 8 46.68 12.40 -33.25
N LEU A 9 46.41 12.19 -34.51
CA LEU A 9 45.14 12.58 -35.16
C LEU A 9 44.02 11.76 -34.51
N VAL A 10 43.43 12.30 -33.43
CA VAL A 10 42.16 11.82 -32.91
C VAL A 10 41.10 12.17 -33.91
N SER A 11 40.58 11.15 -34.56
CA SER A 11 39.69 11.21 -35.68
C SER A 11 38.47 12.12 -35.40
N SER A 12 38.20 13.06 -36.28
CA SER A 12 37.03 13.95 -36.29
C SER A 12 35.67 13.20 -36.23
N ARG A 13 35.67 11.89 -36.41
CA ARG A 13 34.52 11.01 -36.19
C ARG A 13 34.18 10.84 -34.70
N PHE A 14 35.16 10.76 -33.81
CA PHE A 14 34.88 10.58 -32.37
C PHE A 14 34.27 11.86 -31.75
N PHE A 15 34.71 13.03 -32.20
CA PHE A 15 34.15 14.32 -31.76
C PHE A 15 32.73 14.55 -32.31
N ARG A 16 32.43 14.13 -33.55
CA ARG A 16 31.09 14.22 -34.12
C ARG A 16 30.11 13.23 -33.47
N THR A 17 30.57 12.05 -33.07
CA THR A 17 29.74 11.07 -32.37
C THR A 17 29.45 11.53 -30.94
N PHE A 18 30.46 12.13 -30.26
CA PHE A 18 30.29 12.68 -28.90
C PHE A 18 29.37 13.91 -28.87
N THR A 19 29.47 14.81 -29.84
CA THR A 19 28.55 15.95 -30.01
C THR A 19 27.15 15.50 -30.42
N HIS A 20 26.99 14.42 -31.22
CA HIS A 20 25.68 13.87 -31.55
C HIS A 20 25.04 13.10 -30.38
N VAL A 21 25.84 12.41 -29.56
CA VAL A 21 25.38 11.78 -28.32
C VAL A 21 25.01 12.83 -27.26
N MET A 22 25.76 13.93 -27.16
CA MET A 22 25.44 15.02 -26.24
C MET A 22 24.26 15.88 -26.74
N ALA A 23 24.03 16.00 -28.05
CA ALA A 23 22.86 16.68 -28.62
C ALA A 23 21.58 15.83 -28.53
N ASN A 24 21.69 14.48 -28.36
CA ASN A 24 20.58 13.58 -28.13
C ASN A 24 20.31 13.24 -26.65
N LEU A 25 21.07 13.77 -25.70
CA LEU A 25 20.62 13.93 -24.34
C LEU A 25 19.50 14.97 -24.38
N LYS A 26 18.24 14.53 -24.57
CA LYS A 26 17.07 15.37 -24.32
C LYS A 26 17.31 16.03 -22.98
N ARG A 27 17.58 17.34 -22.95
CA ARG A 27 17.48 18.13 -21.73
C ARG A 27 16.11 17.79 -21.16
N LEU A 28 16.05 17.27 -19.97
CA LEU A 28 14.81 17.15 -19.23
C LEU A 28 14.26 18.59 -19.13
N GLU A 29 13.31 18.91 -20.00
CA GLU A 29 12.56 20.16 -19.89
C GLU A 29 11.61 19.97 -18.71
N TYR A 30 11.89 20.70 -17.64
CA TYR A 30 11.02 20.72 -16.47
C TYR A 30 9.80 21.59 -16.80
N SER A 31 8.62 21.16 -16.35
CA SER A 31 7.40 21.98 -16.45
C SER A 31 7.50 23.19 -15.52
N ASP A 32 6.69 24.23 -15.81
CA ASP A 32 6.60 25.42 -14.96
C ASP A 32 6.30 25.05 -13.50
N TYR A 33 5.40 24.08 -13.26
CA TYR A 33 5.15 23.55 -11.91
C TYR A 33 6.41 23.02 -11.21
N GLN A 34 7.28 22.33 -11.93
CA GLN A 34 8.53 21.82 -11.37
C GLN A 34 9.52 22.95 -11.11
N LEU A 35 9.56 23.95 -11.97
CA LEU A 35 10.41 25.13 -11.80
C LEU A 35 9.97 25.95 -10.57
N ASP A 36 8.67 26.18 -10.40
CA ASP A 36 8.09 26.84 -9.23
C ASP A 36 8.44 26.10 -7.93
N ILE A 37 8.35 24.75 -7.94
CA ILE A 37 8.75 23.91 -6.81
C ILE A 37 10.25 24.05 -6.52
N PHE A 38 11.10 24.05 -7.55
CA PHE A 38 12.54 24.22 -7.36
C PHE A 38 12.88 25.60 -6.77
N ASP A 39 12.22 26.64 -7.24
CA ASP A 39 12.40 28.00 -6.72
C ASP A 39 11.97 28.08 -5.24
N ALA A 40 10.77 27.59 -4.92
CA ALA A 40 10.27 27.56 -3.55
C ALA A 40 11.15 26.75 -2.60
N VAL A 41 11.75 25.64 -3.07
CA VAL A 41 12.66 24.83 -2.26
C VAL A 41 14.00 25.53 -2.04
N THR A 42 14.55 26.21 -3.05
CA THR A 42 15.89 26.82 -2.97
C THR A 42 15.89 28.21 -2.37
N ASN A 43 14.86 29.01 -2.63
CA ASN A 43 14.82 30.45 -2.31
C ASN A 43 13.76 30.81 -1.26
N GLY A 44 12.80 29.93 -0.98
CA GLY A 44 11.77 30.16 0.03
C GLY A 44 12.15 29.62 1.42
N ASP A 45 11.40 30.04 2.44
CA ASP A 45 11.57 29.62 3.83
C ASP A 45 10.39 28.80 4.37
N ASP A 46 9.26 28.76 3.64
CA ASP A 46 8.07 28.05 4.05
C ASP A 46 8.22 26.53 3.92
N ASN A 47 7.45 25.79 4.71
CA ASN A 47 7.18 24.38 4.45
C ASN A 47 6.43 24.23 3.12
N ILE A 48 6.61 23.11 2.44
CA ILE A 48 5.99 22.89 1.13
C ILE A 48 5.20 21.58 1.14
N ALA A 49 3.92 21.65 0.78
CA ALA A 49 3.08 20.53 0.44
C ALA A 49 2.85 20.49 -1.08
N ILE A 50 3.35 19.47 -1.77
CA ILE A 50 3.24 19.36 -3.22
C ILE A 50 2.08 18.43 -3.55
N ASN A 51 0.99 19.01 -4.04
CA ASN A 51 -0.18 18.28 -4.51
C ASN A 51 0.05 17.77 -5.93
N ALA A 52 0.45 16.53 -6.03
CA ALA A 52 0.90 15.92 -7.27
C ALA A 52 -0.14 14.94 -7.80
N VAL A 53 -0.37 14.94 -9.11
CA VAL A 53 -1.24 13.94 -9.75
C VAL A 53 -0.48 12.65 -10.07
N ALA A 54 -1.21 11.58 -10.40
CA ALA A 54 -0.61 10.34 -10.88
C ALA A 54 0.32 10.59 -12.08
N GLY A 55 1.48 9.92 -12.09
CA GLY A 55 2.41 10.02 -13.23
C GLY A 55 3.04 11.38 -13.47
N SER A 56 2.97 12.31 -12.50
CA SER A 56 3.56 13.66 -12.62
C SER A 56 5.07 13.73 -12.38
N GLY A 57 5.70 12.60 -12.03
CA GLY A 57 7.12 12.58 -11.70
C GLY A 57 7.44 13.08 -10.29
N LYS A 58 6.55 12.84 -9.31
CA LYS A 58 6.73 13.21 -7.89
C LYS A 58 8.15 13.01 -7.38
N THR A 59 8.58 11.76 -7.31
CA THR A 59 9.90 11.39 -6.79
C THR A 59 11.04 12.03 -7.59
N THR A 60 10.92 12.11 -8.92
CA THR A 60 11.92 12.77 -9.77
C THR A 60 12.04 14.24 -9.44
N THR A 61 10.91 14.93 -9.24
CA THR A 61 10.86 16.36 -8.91
C THR A 61 11.51 16.65 -7.56
N ILE A 62 11.13 15.92 -6.50
CA ILE A 62 11.70 16.19 -5.17
C ILE A 62 13.17 15.76 -5.04
N VAL A 63 13.61 14.72 -5.77
CA VAL A 63 15.03 14.36 -5.88
C VAL A 63 15.82 15.46 -6.59
N ALA A 64 15.28 16.03 -7.67
CA ALA A 64 15.91 17.13 -8.38
C ALA A 64 15.95 18.43 -7.53
N ALA A 65 14.89 18.71 -6.76
CA ALA A 65 14.85 19.83 -5.81
C ALA A 65 15.89 19.64 -4.70
N CYS A 66 15.96 18.46 -4.09
CA CYS A 66 16.94 18.13 -3.06
C CYS A 66 18.39 18.38 -3.51
N LYS A 67 18.74 17.93 -4.72
CA LYS A 67 20.09 18.12 -5.27
C LYS A 67 20.44 19.60 -5.53
N ARG A 68 19.45 20.46 -5.79
CA ARG A 68 19.65 21.90 -6.02
C ARG A 68 20.00 22.67 -4.76
N LEU A 69 19.66 22.14 -3.57
CA LEU A 69 20.02 22.77 -2.30
C LEU A 69 21.54 22.84 -2.11
N ASN A 70 22.29 21.92 -2.68
CA ASN A 70 23.75 21.83 -2.58
C ASN A 70 24.25 21.95 -1.12
N LEU A 71 23.57 21.30 -0.19
CA LEU A 71 23.86 21.27 1.24
C LEU A 71 24.66 20.03 1.63
N ASN A 72 25.13 20.00 2.88
CA ASN A 72 25.74 18.81 3.44
C ASN A 72 24.68 17.71 3.62
N GLU A 73 25.03 16.47 3.27
CA GLU A 73 24.16 15.30 3.44
C GLU A 73 23.53 15.19 4.84
N ARG A 74 24.25 15.63 5.89
CA ARG A 74 23.77 15.60 7.28
C ARG A 74 22.72 16.67 7.60
N ASP A 75 22.55 17.66 6.76
CA ASP A 75 21.54 18.72 6.92
C ASP A 75 20.20 18.33 6.29
N VAL A 76 20.18 17.27 5.47
CA VAL A 76 19.03 16.88 4.65
C VAL A 76 18.69 15.42 4.89
N ILE A 77 17.43 15.12 5.17
CA ILE A 77 16.92 13.75 5.19
C ILE A 77 15.80 13.55 4.18
N PHE A 78 15.79 12.40 3.53
CA PHE A 78 14.72 11.96 2.66
C PHE A 78 14.03 10.74 3.29
N LEU A 79 12.75 10.91 3.67
CA LEU A 79 11.92 9.89 4.28
C LEU A 79 11.07 9.22 3.20
N ALA A 80 11.39 7.99 2.86
CA ALA A 80 10.66 7.21 1.86
C ALA A 80 9.59 6.34 2.50
N PHE A 81 8.51 6.08 1.75
CA PHE A 81 7.40 5.26 2.25
C PHE A 81 7.77 3.78 2.43
N ASN A 82 8.55 3.20 1.51
CA ASN A 82 8.89 1.78 1.53
C ASN A 82 10.37 1.50 1.25
N LYS A 83 10.80 0.26 1.57
CA LYS A 83 12.19 -0.17 1.46
C LYS A 83 12.72 -0.16 0.02
N LEU A 84 11.92 -0.54 -0.97
CA LEU A 84 12.38 -0.62 -2.37
C LEU A 84 12.74 0.78 -2.91
N ILE A 85 11.87 1.76 -2.67
CA ILE A 85 12.11 3.17 -3.02
C ILE A 85 13.33 3.71 -2.26
N THR A 86 13.48 3.32 -0.99
CA THR A 86 14.64 3.75 -0.16
C THR A 86 15.96 3.33 -0.79
N GLU A 87 16.10 2.10 -1.26
CA GLU A 87 17.36 1.62 -1.86
C GLU A 87 17.67 2.36 -3.18
N GLU A 88 16.69 2.63 -4.00
CA GLU A 88 16.85 3.43 -5.22
C GLU A 88 17.27 4.87 -4.89
N LEU A 89 16.63 5.48 -3.90
CA LEU A 89 16.92 6.85 -3.46
C LEU A 89 18.30 6.98 -2.82
N LYS A 90 18.75 6.00 -2.05
CA LYS A 90 20.13 5.98 -1.51
C LYS A 90 21.18 6.11 -2.61
N VAL A 91 20.96 5.44 -3.74
CA VAL A 91 21.87 5.55 -4.89
C VAL A 91 21.77 6.94 -5.53
N LYS A 92 20.56 7.45 -5.73
CA LYS A 92 20.32 8.74 -6.40
C LYS A 92 20.75 9.95 -5.57
N LEU A 93 20.63 9.88 -4.25
CA LEU A 93 20.88 10.98 -3.31
C LEU A 93 22.18 10.84 -2.51
N LYS A 94 23.05 9.89 -2.87
CA LYS A 94 24.35 9.74 -2.22
C LYS A 94 25.14 11.06 -2.24
N GLY A 95 25.52 11.54 -1.07
CA GLY A 95 26.24 12.82 -0.89
C GLY A 95 25.34 14.07 -0.88
N TYR A 96 24.00 13.93 -1.02
CA TYR A 96 23.04 15.04 -0.98
C TYR A 96 22.09 14.95 0.21
N ALA A 97 21.68 13.77 0.61
CA ALA A 97 20.76 13.56 1.72
C ALA A 97 20.92 12.19 2.36
N GLU A 98 20.70 12.09 3.66
CA GLU A 98 20.43 10.82 4.33
C GLU A 98 19.08 10.27 3.83
N VAL A 99 19.00 8.94 3.62
CA VAL A 99 17.76 8.31 3.12
C VAL A 99 17.36 7.17 4.05
N SER A 100 16.12 7.21 4.54
CA SER A 100 15.55 6.21 5.44
C SER A 100 14.05 6.03 5.19
N THR A 101 13.47 4.91 5.68
CA THR A 101 12.03 4.87 5.93
C THR A 101 11.75 5.41 7.34
N LEU A 102 10.52 5.88 7.61
CA LEU A 102 10.12 6.33 8.94
C LEU A 102 10.31 5.25 10.02
N HIS A 103 9.99 3.99 9.70
CA HIS A 103 10.20 2.86 10.61
C HIS A 103 11.70 2.63 10.89
N ALA A 104 12.55 2.60 9.86
CA ALA A 104 13.98 2.41 10.05
C ALA A 104 14.61 3.58 10.81
N PHE A 105 14.15 4.80 10.56
CA PHE A 105 14.58 6.01 11.27
C PHE A 105 14.23 5.93 12.76
N GLY A 106 12.97 5.64 13.10
CA GLY A 106 12.56 5.49 14.49
C GLY A 106 13.25 4.32 15.19
N TYR A 107 13.42 3.18 14.51
CA TYR A 107 14.17 2.05 15.03
C TYR A 107 15.62 2.42 15.35
N HIS A 108 16.27 3.25 14.53
CA HIS A 108 17.62 3.75 14.80
C HIS A 108 17.69 4.60 16.07
N ILE A 109 16.68 5.44 16.31
CA ILE A 109 16.57 6.23 17.56
C ILE A 109 16.48 5.29 18.75
N LEU A 110 15.57 4.31 18.72
CA LEU A 110 15.39 3.35 19.81
C LEU A 110 16.66 2.53 20.06
N LYS A 111 17.34 2.10 19.03
CA LYS A 111 18.64 1.39 19.16
C LYS A 111 19.69 2.24 19.86
N LYS A 112 19.75 3.53 19.55
CA LYS A 112 20.70 4.45 20.18
C LYS A 112 20.39 4.65 21.66
N LEU A 113 19.10 4.63 22.04
CA LEU A 113 18.65 4.82 23.42
C LEU A 113 18.81 3.57 24.28
N TYR A 114 18.49 2.39 23.74
CA TYR A 114 18.25 1.18 24.52
C TYR A 114 19.24 0.04 24.27
N ASN A 115 20.06 0.09 23.22
CA ASN A 115 21.08 -0.94 23.02
C ASN A 115 22.32 -0.64 23.88
N HIS A 116 22.57 -1.49 24.87
CA HIS A 116 23.74 -1.43 25.74
C HIS A 116 24.63 -2.66 25.50
N LYS A 117 25.67 -2.48 24.66
CA LYS A 117 26.60 -3.58 24.28
C LYS A 117 27.29 -4.22 25.49
N GLU A 118 27.64 -3.41 26.48
CA GLU A 118 28.32 -3.86 27.70
C GLU A 118 27.47 -4.82 28.54
N TYR A 119 26.13 -4.72 28.44
CA TYR A 119 25.18 -5.56 29.19
C TYR A 119 24.51 -6.61 28.29
N GLY A 120 24.90 -6.75 27.01
CA GLY A 120 24.30 -7.69 26.07
C GLY A 120 22.83 -7.39 25.76
N MET A 121 22.37 -6.15 26.00
CA MET A 121 20.97 -5.74 25.81
C MET A 121 20.79 -5.21 24.39
N TYR A 122 19.91 -5.86 23.64
CA TYR A 122 19.59 -5.49 22.25
C TYR A 122 18.07 -5.51 22.01
N ILE A 123 17.60 -4.55 21.25
CA ILE A 123 16.21 -4.54 20.80
C ILE A 123 15.95 -5.73 19.88
N LYS A 124 14.90 -6.47 20.19
CA LYS A 124 14.35 -7.55 19.36
C LYS A 124 13.10 -7.05 18.64
N VAL A 125 12.87 -7.53 17.43
CA VAL A 125 11.68 -7.19 16.64
C VAL A 125 10.82 -8.44 16.49
N ASP A 126 9.60 -8.38 16.98
CA ASP A 126 8.57 -9.42 16.84
C ASP A 126 7.21 -8.75 16.60
N ASP A 127 6.77 -8.77 15.34
CA ASP A 127 5.50 -8.14 14.93
C ASP A 127 4.26 -8.87 15.45
N TRP A 128 4.45 -10.09 15.96
CA TRP A 128 3.39 -10.92 16.56
C TRP A 128 3.36 -10.87 18.09
N LYS A 129 4.20 -10.05 18.72
CA LYS A 129 4.36 -10.07 20.18
C LYS A 129 3.06 -9.83 20.94
N TYR A 130 2.25 -8.86 20.52
CA TYR A 130 1.00 -8.55 21.19
C TYR A 130 -0.08 -9.60 20.96
N GLN A 131 -0.13 -10.18 19.76
CA GLN A 131 -1.02 -11.31 19.47
C GLN A 131 -0.67 -12.53 20.33
N LYS A 132 0.63 -12.86 20.45
CA LYS A 132 1.10 -13.92 21.35
C LYS A 132 0.74 -13.62 22.80
N TYR A 133 1.06 -12.40 23.24
CA TYR A 133 0.78 -11.96 24.62
C TYR A 133 -0.70 -12.09 24.96
N VAL A 134 -1.59 -11.54 24.14
CA VAL A 134 -3.05 -11.62 24.38
C VAL A 134 -3.55 -13.05 24.32
N LYS A 135 -3.03 -13.88 23.41
CA LYS A 135 -3.38 -15.29 23.33
C LYS A 135 -2.99 -16.05 24.61
N ASP A 136 -1.78 -15.82 25.10
CA ASP A 136 -1.24 -16.55 26.25
C ASP A 136 -1.90 -16.11 27.57
N HIS A 137 -2.42 -14.86 27.63
CA HIS A 137 -3.06 -14.27 28.82
C HIS A 137 -4.58 -14.05 28.63
N ALA A 138 -5.22 -14.71 27.66
CA ALA A 138 -6.61 -14.44 27.30
C ALA A 138 -7.59 -14.59 28.47
N LEU A 139 -7.38 -15.58 29.38
CA LEU A 139 -8.21 -15.79 30.58
C LEU A 139 -8.04 -14.66 31.64
N GLU A 140 -6.88 -14.03 31.68
CA GLU A 140 -6.57 -12.96 32.62
C GLU A 140 -7.07 -11.61 32.11
N LEU A 141 -6.96 -11.39 30.79
CA LEU A 141 -7.28 -10.13 30.13
C LEU A 141 -8.77 -9.98 29.83
N SER A 142 -9.46 -11.09 29.51
CA SER A 142 -10.87 -11.04 29.08
C SER A 142 -11.79 -11.55 30.20
N ASN A 143 -12.85 -10.80 30.46
CA ASN A 143 -13.93 -11.24 31.35
C ASN A 143 -14.93 -12.20 30.66
N ILE A 144 -14.82 -12.34 29.34
CA ILE A 144 -15.74 -13.13 28.49
C ILE A 144 -15.10 -14.44 28.04
N ILE A 145 -13.78 -14.49 27.87
CA ILE A 145 -13.04 -15.70 27.54
C ILE A 145 -12.82 -16.49 28.85
N THR A 146 -13.67 -17.46 29.12
CA THR A 146 -13.64 -18.28 30.33
C THR A 146 -12.99 -19.66 30.12
N ASP A 147 -12.69 -20.00 28.86
CA ASP A 147 -12.12 -21.30 28.46
C ASP A 147 -11.18 -21.15 27.25
N THR A 148 -10.02 -21.76 27.34
CA THR A 148 -9.00 -21.77 26.28
C THR A 148 -9.03 -23.03 25.42
N THR A 149 -9.95 -23.96 25.68
CA THR A 149 -10.08 -25.20 24.89
C THR A 149 -10.51 -24.91 23.45
N ASP A 150 -11.29 -23.85 23.20
CA ASP A 150 -11.57 -23.34 21.86
C ASP A 150 -10.41 -22.44 21.37
N SER A 151 -9.37 -23.10 20.87
CA SER A 151 -8.17 -22.40 20.39
C SER A 151 -8.45 -21.42 19.24
N ALA A 152 -9.49 -21.66 18.42
CA ALA A 152 -9.86 -20.76 17.33
C ALA A 152 -10.49 -19.45 17.84
N LYS A 153 -11.33 -19.56 18.88
CA LYS A 153 -11.94 -18.41 19.56
C LYS A 153 -10.88 -17.52 20.21
N VAL A 154 -9.97 -18.12 20.97
CA VAL A 154 -8.86 -17.42 21.66
C VAL A 154 -7.93 -16.76 20.64
N PHE A 155 -7.59 -17.45 19.57
CA PHE A 155 -6.76 -16.90 18.50
C PHE A 155 -7.44 -15.74 17.78
N GLY A 156 -8.73 -15.85 17.47
CA GLY A 156 -9.52 -14.77 16.87
C GLY A 156 -9.58 -13.51 17.74
N PHE A 157 -9.82 -13.68 19.02
CA PHE A 157 -9.78 -12.61 20.03
C PHE A 157 -8.40 -11.93 20.06
N ALA A 158 -7.33 -12.72 20.17
CA ALA A 158 -5.97 -12.18 20.21
C ALA A 158 -5.59 -11.39 18.95
N CYS A 159 -6.02 -11.87 17.76
CA CYS A 159 -5.83 -11.14 16.51
C CYS A 159 -6.60 -9.81 16.51
N ASN A 160 -7.84 -9.81 16.98
CA ASN A 160 -8.67 -8.62 17.04
C ASN A 160 -8.08 -7.58 17.99
N VAL A 161 -7.74 -7.97 19.24
CA VAL A 161 -7.11 -7.07 20.21
C VAL A 161 -5.80 -6.50 19.67
N ALA A 162 -4.91 -7.34 19.13
CA ALA A 162 -3.62 -6.88 18.60
C ALA A 162 -3.79 -5.89 17.44
N LYS A 163 -4.77 -6.12 16.56
CA LYS A 163 -5.07 -5.21 15.46
C LYS A 163 -5.64 -3.87 15.95
N LEU A 164 -6.62 -3.91 16.88
CA LEU A 164 -7.19 -2.70 17.45
C LEU A 164 -6.12 -1.91 18.21
N TYR A 165 -5.29 -2.58 18.98
CA TYR A 165 -4.18 -1.99 19.71
C TYR A 165 -3.14 -1.32 18.78
N SER A 166 -2.82 -1.93 17.64
CA SER A 166 -1.96 -1.30 16.64
C SER A 166 -2.61 -0.04 16.05
N LEU A 167 -3.91 -0.10 15.68
CA LEU A 167 -4.66 1.04 15.18
C LEU A 167 -4.73 2.18 16.21
N ALA A 168 -5.00 1.87 17.47
CA ALA A 168 -5.05 2.85 18.55
C ALA A 168 -3.71 3.56 18.75
N ARG A 169 -2.59 2.81 18.74
CA ARG A 169 -1.24 3.39 18.87
C ARG A 169 -0.85 4.29 17.70
N VAL A 170 -1.13 3.89 16.45
CA VAL A 170 -0.81 4.75 15.30
C VAL A 170 -1.66 6.02 15.23
N ASN A 171 -2.84 6.02 15.89
CA ASN A 171 -3.68 7.18 16.11
C ASN A 171 -3.36 7.91 17.44
N LEU A 172 -2.31 7.49 18.15
CA LEU A 172 -1.83 8.08 19.41
C LEU A 172 -2.89 8.14 20.52
N ILE A 173 -3.87 7.22 20.49
CA ILE A 173 -4.91 7.09 21.52
C ILE A 173 -4.27 6.62 22.83
N LYS A 174 -4.60 7.29 23.91
CA LYS A 174 -4.06 6.98 25.24
C LYS A 174 -5.06 6.19 26.07
N TYR A 175 -4.53 5.47 27.06
CA TYR A 175 -5.33 4.84 28.10
C TYR A 175 -6.28 5.86 28.75
N ASN A 176 -7.54 5.47 28.91
CA ASN A 176 -8.54 6.26 29.59
C ASN A 176 -9.48 5.31 30.37
N ASP A 177 -9.43 5.37 31.70
CA ASP A 177 -10.23 4.51 32.59
C ASP A 177 -11.73 4.88 32.65
N LYS A 178 -12.09 6.07 32.15
CA LYS A 178 -13.45 6.63 32.28
C LYS A 178 -14.21 6.68 30.96
N ASP A 179 -13.49 6.74 29.85
CA ASP A 179 -14.10 6.97 28.55
C ASP A 179 -13.41 6.18 27.45
N LEU A 180 -14.12 5.24 26.86
CA LEU A 180 -13.70 4.42 25.74
C LEU A 180 -14.24 4.92 24.39
N SER A 181 -14.78 6.12 24.35
CA SER A 181 -15.45 6.67 23.15
C SER A 181 -14.48 6.78 21.96
N GLU A 182 -13.22 7.18 22.17
CA GLU A 182 -12.21 7.25 21.11
C GLU A 182 -11.92 5.87 20.48
N LEU A 183 -11.77 4.82 21.32
CA LEU A 183 -11.55 3.46 20.82
C LEU A 183 -12.79 2.92 20.09
N ARG A 184 -13.99 3.20 20.60
CA ARG A 184 -15.24 2.82 19.96
C ARG A 184 -15.44 3.56 18.64
N SER A 185 -15.14 4.87 18.59
CA SER A 185 -15.15 5.65 17.35
C SER A 185 -14.19 5.08 16.31
N LEU A 186 -12.99 4.69 16.75
CA LEU A 186 -12.01 4.03 15.88
C LEU A 186 -12.53 2.69 15.34
N CYS A 187 -13.21 1.90 16.18
CA CYS A 187 -13.85 0.66 15.73
C CYS A 187 -14.94 0.93 14.68
N ASP A 188 -15.76 1.96 14.89
CA ASP A 188 -16.82 2.33 13.94
C ASP A 188 -16.24 2.85 12.62
N GLU A 189 -15.24 3.71 12.68
CA GLU A 189 -14.55 4.25 11.51
C GLU A 189 -13.95 3.14 10.64
N HIS A 190 -13.30 2.17 11.25
CA HIS A 190 -12.66 1.07 10.54
C HIS A 190 -13.57 -0.14 10.33
N ASN A 191 -14.87 -0.05 10.67
CA ASN A 191 -15.82 -1.17 10.66
C ASN A 191 -15.27 -2.39 11.42
N PHE A 192 -14.55 -2.15 12.51
CA PHE A 192 -13.94 -3.17 13.32
C PHE A 192 -15.00 -3.84 14.18
N LEU A 193 -15.12 -5.16 14.06
CA LEU A 193 -16.09 -5.92 14.83
C LEU A 193 -15.44 -6.47 16.09
N THR A 194 -15.91 -5.99 17.23
CA THR A 194 -15.56 -6.54 18.54
C THR A 194 -16.56 -7.64 18.90
N LEU A 195 -16.07 -8.83 19.25
CA LEU A 195 -16.87 -10.00 19.59
C LEU A 195 -17.03 -10.18 21.10
N PHE A 196 -16.07 -9.65 21.82
CA PHE A 196 -15.93 -9.80 23.26
C PHE A 196 -15.67 -8.41 23.88
N ASP A 197 -14.75 -8.38 24.80
CA ASP A 197 -14.25 -7.18 25.47
C ASP A 197 -12.93 -6.66 24.87
N GLU A 198 -12.77 -6.76 23.54
CA GLU A 198 -11.54 -6.34 22.86
C GLU A 198 -11.22 -4.86 23.05
N VAL A 199 -12.25 -4.00 23.19
CA VAL A 199 -12.06 -2.56 23.42
C VAL A 199 -11.52 -2.29 24.80
N GLU A 200 -12.08 -2.94 25.80
CA GLU A 200 -11.68 -2.86 27.20
C GLU A 200 -10.25 -3.38 27.38
N VAL A 201 -9.96 -4.57 26.84
CA VAL A 201 -8.61 -5.17 26.88
C VAL A 201 -7.61 -4.33 26.09
N CYS A 202 -8.00 -3.78 24.94
CA CYS A 202 -7.15 -2.85 24.20
C CYS A 202 -6.81 -1.61 25.04
N ASN A 203 -7.80 -1.04 25.73
CA ASN A 203 -7.58 0.10 26.59
C ASN A 203 -6.61 -0.20 27.76
N GLU A 204 -6.72 -1.36 28.38
CA GLU A 204 -5.78 -1.80 29.42
C GLU A 204 -4.34 -1.89 28.90
N LEU A 205 -4.17 -2.46 27.70
CA LEU A 205 -2.86 -2.53 27.04
C LEU A 205 -2.27 -1.14 26.74
N LEU A 206 -3.13 -0.13 26.50
CA LEU A 206 -2.69 1.24 26.25
C LEU A 206 -2.03 1.90 27.46
N ALA A 207 -2.24 1.42 28.68
CA ALA A 207 -1.60 1.96 29.89
C ALA A 207 -0.07 1.92 29.83
N ASP A 208 0.49 0.93 29.13
CA ASP A 208 1.93 0.77 28.95
C ASP A 208 2.39 0.93 27.48
N ALA A 209 1.48 1.29 26.58
CA ALA A 209 1.72 1.34 25.13
C ALA A 209 2.90 2.23 24.70
N TYR A 210 3.17 3.24 25.50
CA TYR A 210 4.14 4.29 25.18
C TYR A 210 5.41 4.20 26.02
N LYS A 211 5.63 3.04 26.65
CA LYS A 211 6.83 2.72 27.40
C LYS A 211 7.61 1.62 26.68
N MET A 212 8.94 1.72 26.74
CA MET A 212 9.79 0.64 26.22
C MET A 212 9.53 -0.66 26.98
N PRO A 213 9.22 -1.78 26.31
CA PRO A 213 9.04 -3.08 26.96
C PRO A 213 10.30 -3.52 27.72
N LYS A 214 10.11 -4.13 28.90
CA LYS A 214 11.23 -4.56 29.76
C LYS A 214 12.15 -5.58 29.09
N ASP A 215 11.62 -6.43 28.22
CA ASP A 215 12.36 -7.44 27.46
C ASP A 215 12.97 -6.90 26.16
N LEU A 216 12.82 -5.60 25.91
CA LEU A 216 13.27 -4.90 24.69
C LEU A 216 12.71 -5.49 23.38
N THR A 217 11.58 -6.20 23.44
CA THR A 217 10.90 -6.71 22.25
C THR A 217 9.88 -5.69 21.75
N ILE A 218 10.02 -5.23 20.50
CA ILE A 218 9.14 -4.23 19.86
C ILE A 218 8.50 -4.79 18.60
N ASP A 219 7.36 -4.20 18.19
CA ASP A 219 6.76 -4.44 16.88
C ASP A 219 7.06 -3.28 15.90
N PHE A 220 6.55 -3.36 14.67
CA PHE A 220 6.73 -2.28 13.69
C PHE A 220 6.05 -0.97 14.11
N THR A 221 4.91 -1.04 14.81
CA THR A 221 4.22 0.15 15.32
C THR A 221 5.09 0.88 16.36
N ASP A 222 5.72 0.13 17.26
CA ASP A 222 6.62 0.67 18.27
C ASP A 222 7.78 1.46 17.67
N MET A 223 8.29 1.06 16.49
CA MET A 223 9.38 1.76 15.81
C MET A 223 9.05 3.21 15.48
N VAL A 224 7.78 3.52 15.25
CA VAL A 224 7.31 4.86 14.91
C VAL A 224 6.79 5.60 16.14
N VAL A 225 6.07 4.89 17.00
CA VAL A 225 5.34 5.49 18.11
C VAL A 225 6.26 5.79 19.29
N LEU A 226 7.10 4.84 19.74
CA LEU A 226 7.94 5.03 20.92
C LEU A 226 8.92 6.22 20.82
N PRO A 227 9.54 6.52 19.67
CA PRO A 227 10.37 7.72 19.54
C PRO A 227 9.64 9.02 19.87
N LEU A 228 8.32 9.11 19.66
CA LEU A 228 7.52 10.30 19.96
C LEU A 228 7.44 10.62 21.47
N PHE A 229 7.73 9.63 22.32
CA PHE A 229 7.80 9.80 23.78
C PHE A 229 9.21 10.10 24.28
N HIS A 230 10.18 10.21 23.37
CA HIS A 230 11.58 10.61 23.58
C HIS A 230 11.96 11.73 22.60
N LYS A 231 11.10 12.75 22.48
CA LYS A 231 11.22 13.81 21.46
C LYS A 231 12.57 14.54 21.49
N GLU A 232 13.19 14.66 22.65
CA GLU A 232 14.51 15.26 22.87
C GLU A 232 15.64 14.45 22.20
N CYS A 233 15.41 13.17 21.90
CA CYS A 233 16.38 12.28 21.27
C CYS A 233 16.17 12.15 19.76
N ILE A 234 15.12 12.76 19.20
CA ILE A 234 14.84 12.76 17.77
C ILE A 234 15.80 13.73 17.07
N PRO A 235 16.69 13.25 16.16
CA PRO A 235 17.53 14.15 15.39
C PRO A 235 16.67 15.06 14.48
N THR A 236 17.07 16.33 14.37
CA THR A 236 16.41 17.30 13.51
C THR A 236 17.29 17.64 12.32
N TYR A 237 16.66 17.96 11.20
CA TYR A 237 17.32 18.30 9.94
C TYR A 237 16.85 19.68 9.44
N LYS A 238 17.69 20.36 8.68
CA LYS A 238 17.32 21.63 8.05
C LYS A 238 16.27 21.45 6.96
N TYR A 239 16.35 20.31 6.23
CA TYR A 239 15.40 19.94 5.19
C TYR A 239 14.96 18.49 5.35
N VAL A 240 13.65 18.28 5.40
CA VAL A 240 13.02 16.97 5.50
C VAL A 240 12.16 16.74 4.26
N PHE A 241 12.62 15.88 3.36
CA PHE A 241 11.82 15.48 2.20
C PHE A 241 11.02 14.23 2.53
N ILE A 242 9.76 14.20 2.11
CA ILE A 242 8.92 13.02 2.27
C ILE A 242 8.09 12.74 1.02
N ASP A 243 8.12 11.49 0.55
CA ASP A 243 7.34 11.01 -0.59
C ASP A 243 6.10 10.24 -0.12
N GLU A 244 5.05 10.23 -0.95
CA GLU A 244 3.77 9.56 -0.70
C GLU A 244 3.13 9.96 0.64
N CYS A 245 3.18 11.25 0.97
CA CYS A 245 2.74 11.76 2.27
C CYS A 245 1.23 11.57 2.54
N GLN A 246 0.41 11.29 1.51
CA GLN A 246 -1.00 10.96 1.67
C GLN A 246 -1.24 9.58 2.31
N ASP A 247 -0.21 8.74 2.40
CA ASP A 247 -0.32 7.40 3.02
C ASP A 247 0.17 7.36 4.47
N LEU A 248 0.59 8.47 5.06
CA LEU A 248 1.06 8.52 6.44
C LEU A 248 -0.09 8.35 7.42
N ASN A 249 0.13 7.55 8.47
CA ASN A 249 -0.72 7.58 9.65
C ASN A 249 -0.34 8.75 10.58
N MET A 250 -1.16 9.00 11.61
CA MET A 250 -0.95 10.11 12.54
C MET A 250 0.43 10.04 13.21
N ALA A 251 0.84 8.89 13.71
CA ALA A 251 2.14 8.76 14.38
C ALA A 251 3.32 9.01 13.42
N GLN A 252 3.23 8.54 12.18
CA GLN A 252 4.25 8.80 11.15
C GLN A 252 4.35 10.27 10.81
N ARG A 253 3.21 10.96 10.68
CA ARG A 253 3.16 12.41 10.46
C ARG A 253 3.78 13.18 11.61
N GLU A 254 3.42 12.84 12.86
CA GLU A 254 4.01 13.47 14.05
C GLU A 254 5.53 13.25 14.13
N LEU A 255 6.01 12.05 13.81
CA LEU A 255 7.45 11.76 13.77
C LEU A 255 8.15 12.64 12.71
N MET A 256 7.60 12.76 11.52
CA MET A 256 8.12 13.63 10.46
C MET A 256 8.18 15.09 10.92
N LEU A 257 7.12 15.59 11.57
CA LEU A 257 7.08 16.97 12.11
C LEU A 257 8.13 17.19 13.21
N CYS A 258 8.36 16.21 14.08
CA CYS A 258 9.45 16.28 15.07
C CYS A 258 10.84 16.35 14.40
N VAL A 259 11.06 15.61 13.31
CA VAL A 259 12.32 15.64 12.54
C VAL A 259 12.53 16.99 11.87
N ALA A 260 11.45 17.65 11.41
CA ALA A 260 11.48 18.96 10.75
C ALA A 260 11.44 20.16 11.74
N LYS A 261 11.36 19.93 13.06
CA LYS A 261 11.11 20.95 14.08
C LYS A 261 12.03 22.19 13.98
N ASN A 262 13.30 22.01 13.65
CA ASN A 262 14.31 23.08 13.55
C ASN A 262 14.67 23.43 12.09
N GLY A 263 13.86 23.01 11.15
CA GLY A 263 14.05 23.21 9.73
C GLY A 263 12.70 23.33 9.02
N ARG A 264 12.63 22.81 7.81
CA ARG A 264 11.41 22.81 7.00
C ARG A 264 11.20 21.45 6.34
N PHE A 265 9.94 21.11 6.08
CA PHE A 265 9.60 19.92 5.32
C PHE A 265 9.17 20.27 3.89
N ILE A 266 9.45 19.32 2.98
CA ILE A 266 8.97 19.30 1.61
C ILE A 266 8.26 17.95 1.42
N ALA A 267 6.93 17.96 1.51
CA ALA A 267 6.09 16.78 1.41
C ALA A 267 5.45 16.69 0.03
N VAL A 268 5.55 15.55 -0.64
CA VAL A 268 4.84 15.31 -1.89
C VAL A 268 3.88 14.16 -1.75
N GLY A 269 2.68 14.32 -2.32
CA GLY A 269 1.65 13.30 -2.29
C GLY A 269 0.55 13.56 -3.33
N ASP A 270 -0.29 12.57 -3.52
CA ASP A 270 -1.49 12.67 -4.36
C ASP A 270 -2.71 12.36 -3.49
N ARG A 271 -3.52 13.39 -3.16
CA ARG A 271 -4.77 13.21 -2.38
C ARG A 271 -5.66 12.12 -2.96
N ASN A 272 -5.69 12.04 -4.29
CA ASN A 272 -6.54 11.10 -5.01
C ASN A 272 -5.90 9.71 -5.18
N GLN A 273 -4.73 9.46 -4.58
CA GLN A 273 -4.12 8.15 -4.43
C GLN A 273 -4.06 7.68 -2.96
N ALA A 274 -4.76 8.37 -2.04
CA ALA A 274 -4.99 7.91 -0.68
C ALA A 274 -6.01 6.77 -0.70
N ILE A 275 -5.54 5.53 -0.62
CA ILE A 275 -6.35 4.30 -0.71
C ILE A 275 -6.07 3.31 0.43
N ASN A 276 -5.22 3.67 1.40
CA ASN A 276 -4.73 2.79 2.47
C ASN A 276 -5.38 3.04 3.85
N GLY A 277 -6.51 3.76 3.92
CA GLY A 277 -7.20 4.05 5.19
C GLY A 277 -7.61 2.80 5.96
N PHE A 278 -7.94 1.70 5.27
CA PHE A 278 -8.23 0.41 5.89
C PHE A 278 -7.03 -0.18 6.67
N ALA A 279 -5.80 0.24 6.35
CA ALA A 279 -4.57 -0.16 7.00
C ALA A 279 -4.09 0.85 8.07
N GLY A 280 -4.95 1.80 8.46
CA GLY A 280 -4.66 2.81 9.48
C GLY A 280 -3.97 4.07 8.93
N ALA A 281 -3.85 4.25 7.61
CA ALA A 281 -3.44 5.53 7.04
C ALA A 281 -4.52 6.59 7.33
N ASP A 282 -4.09 7.80 7.67
CA ASP A 282 -4.99 8.92 7.86
C ASP A 282 -5.50 9.40 6.49
N CYS A 283 -6.82 9.28 6.25
CA CYS A 283 -7.44 9.68 4.99
C CYS A 283 -7.21 11.15 4.64
N ASN A 284 -6.99 12.00 5.65
CA ASN A 284 -6.73 13.42 5.54
C ASN A 284 -5.24 13.76 5.70
N SER A 285 -4.34 12.77 5.61
CA SER A 285 -2.92 12.97 5.90
C SER A 285 -2.30 14.10 5.09
N PHE A 286 -2.58 14.16 3.78
CA PHE A 286 -2.09 15.25 2.94
C PHE A 286 -2.61 16.62 3.42
N ASP A 287 -3.91 16.75 3.68
CA ASP A 287 -4.51 18.00 4.13
C ASP A 287 -4.01 18.42 5.51
N ASN A 288 -3.83 17.46 6.41
CA ASN A 288 -3.25 17.70 7.72
C ASN A 288 -1.79 18.20 7.65
N ILE A 289 -1.03 17.82 6.61
CA ILE A 289 0.32 18.32 6.34
C ILE A 289 0.26 19.70 5.68
N ALA A 290 -0.60 19.89 4.69
CA ALA A 290 -0.75 21.16 3.98
C ALA A 290 -1.25 22.29 4.89
N ASN A 291 -2.04 21.95 5.91
CA ASN A 291 -2.56 22.90 6.90
C ASN A 291 -1.59 23.19 8.07
N GLN A 292 -0.36 22.66 8.05
CA GLN A 292 0.64 23.01 9.07
C GLN A 292 1.03 24.50 8.96
N PRO A 293 1.36 25.15 10.09
CA PRO A 293 1.81 26.55 10.07
C PRO A 293 2.96 26.78 9.08
N ASN A 294 2.95 27.94 8.43
CA ASN A 294 3.96 28.36 7.45
C ASN A 294 4.14 27.31 6.33
N THR A 295 3.05 26.78 5.81
CA THR A 295 3.06 25.80 4.71
C THR A 295 2.38 26.38 3.49
N ILE A 296 3.06 26.31 2.35
CA ILE A 296 2.47 26.62 1.04
C ILE A 296 2.14 25.33 0.31
N GLU A 297 1.01 25.31 -0.40
CA GLU A 297 0.65 24.22 -1.28
C GLU A 297 1.02 24.57 -2.72
N LEU A 298 1.79 23.69 -3.38
CA LEU A 298 2.17 23.81 -4.78
C LEU A 298 1.62 22.65 -5.61
N PRO A 299 1.02 22.92 -6.79
CA PRO A 299 0.52 21.88 -7.65
C PRO A 299 1.62 21.22 -8.48
N LEU A 300 1.45 19.92 -8.81
CA LEU A 300 2.24 19.20 -9.80
C LEU A 300 1.28 18.40 -10.69
N SER A 301 0.63 19.10 -11.64
CA SER A 301 -0.57 18.64 -12.35
C SER A 301 -0.32 18.02 -13.72
N VAL A 302 0.92 17.99 -14.23
CA VAL A 302 1.23 17.43 -15.55
C VAL A 302 1.54 15.94 -15.44
N ASN A 303 0.76 15.10 -16.11
CA ASN A 303 0.98 13.65 -16.19
C ASN A 303 1.87 13.32 -17.41
N TYR A 304 2.97 12.61 -17.16
CA TYR A 304 3.94 12.16 -18.18
C TYR A 304 3.79 10.67 -18.54
N ARG A 305 2.81 9.97 -17.94
CA ARG A 305 2.65 8.53 -18.07
C ARG A 305 1.59 8.15 -19.10
N CYS A 306 0.40 8.73 -18.99
CA CYS A 306 -0.81 8.26 -19.65
C CYS A 306 -1.04 8.99 -20.97
N GLY A 307 -1.65 8.29 -21.94
CA GLY A 307 -2.18 8.94 -23.14
C GLY A 307 -3.36 9.87 -22.84
N THR A 308 -3.61 10.84 -23.74
CA THR A 308 -4.61 11.91 -23.52
C THR A 308 -6.03 11.37 -23.26
N ASN A 309 -6.45 10.27 -23.90
CA ASN A 309 -7.77 9.68 -23.66
C ASN A 309 -7.93 9.17 -22.21
N MET A 310 -6.88 8.53 -21.64
CA MET A 310 -6.90 8.11 -20.24
C MET A 310 -6.90 9.31 -19.28
N ILE A 311 -6.19 10.38 -19.65
CA ILE A 311 -6.23 11.63 -18.87
C ILE A 311 -7.63 12.25 -18.89
N SER A 312 -8.30 12.30 -20.05
CA SER A 312 -9.68 12.79 -20.14
C SER A 312 -10.64 11.98 -19.26
N LEU A 313 -10.47 10.65 -19.19
CA LEU A 313 -11.25 9.81 -18.29
C LEU A 313 -10.89 10.07 -16.82
N ALA A 314 -9.62 10.26 -16.51
CA ALA A 314 -9.16 10.57 -15.15
C ALA A 314 -9.65 11.96 -14.66
N GLN A 315 -9.87 12.91 -15.57
CA GLN A 315 -10.41 14.25 -15.26
C GLN A 315 -11.84 14.22 -14.70
N GLU A 316 -12.60 13.15 -14.94
CA GLU A 316 -13.91 12.97 -14.30
C GLU A 316 -13.77 12.85 -12.76
N ILE A 317 -12.61 12.42 -12.26
CA ILE A 317 -12.32 12.26 -10.83
C ILE A 317 -11.38 13.38 -10.34
N VAL A 318 -10.36 13.71 -11.14
CA VAL A 318 -9.32 14.69 -10.82
C VAL A 318 -9.26 15.76 -11.91
N PRO A 319 -10.13 16.80 -11.87
CA PRO A 319 -10.30 17.76 -12.97
C PRO A 319 -9.03 18.53 -13.35
N HIS A 320 -8.09 18.70 -12.43
CA HIS A 320 -6.86 19.49 -12.63
C HIS A 320 -5.69 18.68 -13.22
N ILE A 321 -5.82 17.36 -13.44
CA ILE A 321 -4.78 16.57 -14.13
C ILE A 321 -4.67 17.01 -15.59
N LYS A 322 -3.45 17.18 -16.08
CA LYS A 322 -3.17 17.59 -17.46
C LYS A 322 -2.24 16.59 -18.12
N ALA A 323 -2.45 16.31 -19.39
CA ALA A 323 -1.48 15.58 -20.19
C ALA A 323 -0.28 16.49 -20.53
N HIS A 324 0.93 15.93 -20.62
CA HIS A 324 2.06 16.69 -21.16
C HIS A 324 1.91 16.89 -22.68
N ASP A 325 2.56 17.90 -23.23
CA ASP A 325 2.39 18.32 -24.64
C ASP A 325 2.76 17.23 -25.66
N GLY A 326 3.67 16.33 -25.31
CA GLY A 326 4.06 15.19 -26.15
C GLY A 326 3.30 13.90 -25.85
N ALA A 327 2.18 13.94 -25.11
CA ALA A 327 1.42 12.73 -24.79
C ALA A 327 0.78 12.11 -26.04
N ILE A 328 0.89 10.79 -26.17
CA ILE A 328 0.15 10.06 -27.21
C ILE A 328 -1.35 10.11 -26.93
N LYS A 329 -2.16 9.89 -27.98
CA LYS A 329 -3.62 9.85 -27.80
C LYS A 329 -4.06 8.72 -26.84
N GLY A 330 -3.47 7.54 -26.98
CA GLY A 330 -3.87 6.33 -26.27
C GLY A 330 -5.22 5.78 -26.77
N GLU A 331 -5.53 4.56 -26.34
CA GLU A 331 -6.78 3.90 -26.74
C GLU A 331 -7.58 3.46 -25.52
N ILE A 332 -8.90 3.65 -25.56
CA ILE A 332 -9.84 3.08 -24.58
C ILE A 332 -10.79 2.17 -25.34
N LYS A 333 -10.92 0.93 -24.87
CA LYS A 333 -11.76 -0.10 -25.49
C LYS A 333 -12.71 -0.72 -24.47
N HIS A 334 -13.84 -1.20 -24.95
CA HIS A 334 -14.81 -1.96 -24.19
C HIS A 334 -15.07 -3.30 -24.87
N THR A 335 -15.13 -4.37 -24.09
CA THR A 335 -15.44 -5.71 -24.59
C THR A 335 -16.26 -6.51 -23.60
N LYS A 336 -17.07 -7.45 -24.11
CA LYS A 336 -17.76 -8.47 -23.32
C LYS A 336 -17.25 -9.87 -23.62
N GLN A 337 -16.14 -9.98 -24.36
CA GLN A 337 -15.59 -11.26 -24.78
C GLN A 337 -14.20 -11.47 -24.21
N LEU A 338 -13.93 -12.69 -23.78
CA LEU A 338 -12.59 -13.15 -23.39
C LEU A 338 -12.03 -14.00 -24.53
N THR A 339 -11.20 -13.38 -25.37
CA THR A 339 -10.48 -14.08 -26.45
C THR A 339 -9.00 -14.19 -26.11
N LYS A 340 -8.28 -15.13 -26.73
CA LYS A 340 -6.82 -15.23 -26.53
C LYS A 340 -6.10 -13.96 -26.96
N SER A 341 -6.52 -13.33 -28.06
CA SER A 341 -5.93 -12.09 -28.59
C SER A 341 -6.12 -10.88 -27.69
N LEU A 342 -7.10 -10.94 -26.75
CA LEU A 342 -7.29 -9.89 -25.75
C LEU A 342 -6.06 -9.76 -24.84
N PHE A 343 -5.37 -10.86 -24.54
CA PHE A 343 -4.27 -10.91 -23.60
C PHE A 343 -2.92 -11.01 -24.32
N ARG A 344 -1.99 -10.15 -23.94
CA ARG A 344 -0.63 -10.09 -24.50
C ARG A 344 0.39 -10.16 -23.39
N ASP A 345 1.59 -10.53 -23.73
CA ASP A 345 2.73 -10.53 -22.81
C ASP A 345 2.90 -9.16 -22.15
N ASN A 346 3.14 -9.19 -20.85
CA ASN A 346 3.32 -8.00 -19.99
C ASN A 346 2.07 -7.11 -19.85
N ASP A 347 0.88 -7.60 -20.18
CA ASP A 347 -0.37 -6.93 -19.83
C ASP A 347 -0.60 -6.94 -18.32
N MET A 348 -1.25 -5.88 -17.83
CA MET A 348 -1.72 -5.80 -16.47
C MET A 348 -3.23 -5.93 -16.44
N VAL A 349 -3.74 -6.94 -15.73
CA VAL A 349 -5.17 -7.13 -15.52
C VAL A 349 -5.54 -6.71 -14.09
N LEU A 350 -6.47 -5.79 -13.98
CA LEU A 350 -6.92 -5.23 -12.69
C LEU A 350 -8.35 -5.62 -12.38
N CYS A 351 -8.62 -5.91 -11.11
CA CYS A 351 -9.96 -6.06 -10.56
C CYS A 351 -10.04 -5.46 -9.17
N ARG A 352 -11.23 -5.16 -8.69
CA ARG A 352 -11.44 -4.69 -7.32
C ARG A 352 -11.18 -5.78 -6.28
N THR A 353 -11.52 -7.03 -6.58
CA THR A 353 -11.42 -8.21 -5.71
C THR A 353 -10.50 -9.27 -6.31
N SER A 354 -10.09 -10.25 -5.49
CA SER A 354 -9.09 -11.26 -5.88
C SER A 354 -9.70 -12.45 -6.61
N ALA A 355 -10.91 -12.87 -6.26
CA ALA A 355 -11.51 -14.09 -6.80
C ALA A 355 -11.67 -14.08 -8.33
N PRO A 356 -12.14 -12.98 -8.98
CA PRO A 356 -12.19 -12.90 -10.45
C PRO A 356 -10.81 -13.02 -11.10
N LEU A 357 -9.77 -12.47 -10.47
CA LEU A 357 -8.38 -12.55 -10.95
C LEU A 357 -7.85 -13.98 -10.89
N VAL A 358 -8.09 -14.68 -9.77
CA VAL A 358 -7.72 -16.09 -9.62
C VAL A 358 -8.42 -16.97 -10.65
N GLY A 359 -9.73 -16.79 -10.82
CA GLY A 359 -10.51 -17.52 -11.83
C GLY A 359 -10.02 -17.25 -13.26
N LEU A 360 -9.70 -16.01 -13.60
CA LEU A 360 -9.13 -15.67 -14.91
C LEU A 360 -7.71 -16.21 -15.08
N CYS A 361 -6.87 -16.13 -14.06
CA CYS A 361 -5.51 -16.68 -14.08
C CYS A 361 -5.51 -18.16 -14.43
N MET A 362 -6.39 -18.95 -13.81
CA MET A 362 -6.53 -20.37 -14.10
C MET A 362 -6.94 -20.61 -15.55
N LYS A 363 -7.90 -19.85 -16.09
CA LYS A 363 -8.34 -19.95 -17.49
C LYS A 363 -7.23 -19.56 -18.49
N LEU A 364 -6.43 -18.55 -18.18
CA LEU A 364 -5.29 -18.16 -19.00
C LEU A 364 -4.24 -19.27 -19.07
N ILE A 365 -3.87 -19.84 -17.92
CA ILE A 365 -2.92 -20.96 -17.83
C ILE A 365 -3.44 -22.18 -18.60
N GLU A 366 -4.72 -22.52 -18.46
CA GLU A 366 -5.36 -23.61 -19.20
C GLU A 366 -5.35 -23.39 -20.70
N SER A 367 -5.45 -22.11 -21.12
CA SER A 367 -5.38 -21.70 -22.53
C SER A 367 -3.95 -21.57 -23.06
N GLY A 368 -2.93 -21.90 -22.25
CA GLY A 368 -1.52 -21.84 -22.62
C GLY A 368 -0.89 -20.44 -22.51
N ILE A 369 -1.54 -19.48 -21.82
CA ILE A 369 -1.02 -18.15 -21.58
C ILE A 369 -0.37 -18.10 -20.20
N THR A 370 0.88 -17.66 -20.12
CA THR A 370 1.57 -17.48 -18.84
C THR A 370 0.92 -16.32 -18.07
N ALA A 371 0.45 -16.61 -16.86
CA ALA A 371 -0.25 -15.65 -16.05
C ALA A 371 0.08 -15.83 -14.55
N VAL A 372 0.10 -14.73 -13.79
CA VAL A 372 0.44 -14.70 -12.38
C VAL A 372 -0.37 -13.63 -11.65
N VAL A 373 -0.83 -13.96 -10.44
CA VAL A 373 -1.54 -13.03 -9.55
C VAL A 373 -0.56 -12.42 -8.56
N LYS A 374 -0.53 -11.09 -8.44
CA LYS A 374 0.26 -10.39 -7.43
C LYS A 374 -0.36 -10.54 -6.04
N GLY A 375 0.45 -10.94 -5.04
CA GLY A 375 0.04 -11.01 -3.63
C GLY A 375 0.44 -12.30 -2.91
N LYS A 376 1.70 -12.45 -2.55
CA LYS A 376 2.18 -13.55 -1.69
C LYS A 376 1.48 -13.60 -0.32
N ASP A 377 1.09 -12.45 0.23
CA ASP A 377 0.29 -12.31 1.45
C ASP A 377 -1.11 -12.92 1.29
N ILE A 378 -1.78 -12.66 0.16
CA ILE A 378 -3.08 -13.30 -0.17
C ILE A 378 -2.90 -14.81 -0.23
N ALA A 379 -1.85 -15.28 -0.89
CA ALA A 379 -1.56 -16.71 -0.94
C ALA A 379 -1.42 -17.33 0.45
N GLN A 380 -0.73 -16.65 1.37
CA GLN A 380 -0.57 -17.13 2.73
C GLN A 380 -1.91 -17.17 3.48
N ASP A 381 -2.73 -16.13 3.34
CA ASP A 381 -4.08 -16.11 3.92
C ASP A 381 -4.97 -17.26 3.41
N LEU A 382 -4.92 -17.53 2.10
CA LEU A 382 -5.66 -18.65 1.51
C LEU A 382 -5.16 -20.01 2.04
N LYS A 383 -3.85 -20.19 2.18
CA LYS A 383 -3.27 -21.40 2.77
C LYS A 383 -3.69 -21.60 4.21
N ASN A 384 -3.64 -20.54 5.01
CA ASN A 384 -4.08 -20.56 6.40
C ASN A 384 -5.57 -20.98 6.50
N LEU A 385 -6.41 -20.43 5.61
CA LEU A 385 -7.83 -20.79 5.58
C LEU A 385 -8.05 -22.28 5.22
N VAL A 386 -7.25 -22.82 4.29
CA VAL A 386 -7.27 -24.27 3.95
C VAL A 386 -6.74 -25.11 5.11
N GLU A 387 -5.73 -24.67 5.82
CA GLU A 387 -5.16 -25.38 6.97
C GLU A 387 -6.11 -25.44 8.15
N ASN A 388 -6.86 -24.38 8.40
CA ASN A 388 -7.86 -24.31 9.48
C ASN A 388 -9.00 -25.34 9.29
N ALA A 389 -9.27 -25.80 8.07
CA ALA A 389 -10.22 -26.87 7.82
C ALA A 389 -9.77 -28.23 8.38
N ASN A 390 -8.49 -28.37 8.75
CA ASN A 390 -7.89 -29.56 9.37
C ASN A 390 -8.27 -30.90 8.70
N THR A 391 -8.31 -30.92 7.38
CA THR A 391 -8.65 -32.10 6.56
C THR A 391 -7.78 -32.18 5.31
N ARG A 392 -7.72 -33.36 4.68
CA ARG A 392 -7.11 -33.52 3.36
C ARG A 392 -8.14 -33.57 2.23
N ASP A 393 -9.40 -33.75 2.55
CA ASP A 393 -10.49 -33.90 1.57
C ASP A 393 -10.99 -32.49 1.13
N ILE A 394 -10.94 -32.26 -0.17
CA ILE A 394 -11.38 -30.98 -0.77
C ILE A 394 -12.87 -30.70 -0.50
N LYS A 395 -13.73 -31.76 -0.49
CA LYS A 395 -15.16 -31.57 -0.19
C LYS A 395 -15.39 -31.08 1.23
N GLN A 396 -14.60 -31.58 2.18
CA GLN A 396 -14.66 -31.13 3.57
C GLN A 396 -14.09 -29.71 3.72
N VAL A 397 -13.05 -29.33 2.95
CA VAL A 397 -12.58 -27.94 2.90
C VAL A 397 -13.69 -27.03 2.43
N LEU A 398 -14.37 -27.34 1.32
CA LEU A 398 -15.46 -26.51 0.80
C LEU A 398 -16.62 -26.41 1.79
N ALA A 399 -16.99 -27.49 2.47
CA ALA A 399 -18.00 -27.48 3.53
C ALA A 399 -17.57 -26.56 4.69
N TYR A 400 -16.33 -26.64 5.14
CA TYR A 400 -15.77 -25.78 6.17
C TYR A 400 -15.84 -24.29 5.77
N LEU A 401 -15.55 -23.94 4.50
CA LEU A 401 -15.64 -22.55 4.04
C LEU A 401 -17.07 -22.02 4.13
N GLU A 402 -18.09 -22.82 3.82
CA GLU A 402 -19.50 -22.44 3.98
C GLU A 402 -19.87 -22.25 5.46
N GLU A 403 -19.41 -23.13 6.34
CA GLU A 403 -19.61 -23.00 7.78
C GLU A 403 -18.97 -21.71 8.32
N GLU A 404 -17.75 -21.37 7.90
CA GLU A 404 -17.07 -20.13 8.30
C GLU A 404 -17.81 -18.87 7.80
N LYS A 405 -18.30 -18.89 6.56
CA LYS A 405 -19.14 -17.81 6.04
C LYS A 405 -20.40 -17.62 6.90
N GLN A 406 -21.08 -18.72 7.27
CA GLN A 406 -22.29 -18.66 8.09
C GLN A 406 -21.99 -18.21 9.53
N LYS A 407 -20.88 -18.65 10.14
CA LYS A 407 -20.42 -18.17 11.46
C LYS A 407 -20.24 -16.66 11.44
N VAL A 408 -19.56 -16.11 10.43
CA VAL A 408 -19.33 -14.66 10.30
C VAL A 408 -20.66 -13.91 10.14
N VAL A 409 -21.61 -14.43 9.36
CA VAL A 409 -22.96 -13.82 9.25
C VAL A 409 -23.65 -13.78 10.62
N ASN A 410 -23.66 -14.88 11.36
CA ASN A 410 -24.33 -14.93 12.66
C ASN A 410 -23.70 -13.95 13.65
N ILE A 411 -22.38 -13.88 13.70
CA ILE A 411 -21.64 -12.94 14.53
C ILE A 411 -22.04 -11.49 14.23
N ILE A 412 -22.05 -11.10 12.95
CA ILE A 412 -22.41 -9.74 12.54
C ILE A 412 -23.86 -9.42 12.89
N LYS A 413 -24.78 -10.37 12.70
CA LYS A 413 -26.18 -10.22 13.06
C LYS A 413 -26.38 -9.95 14.56
N GLU A 414 -25.70 -10.70 15.41
CA GLU A 414 -25.76 -10.52 16.87
C GLU A 414 -25.25 -9.14 17.28
N GLN A 415 -24.12 -8.72 16.73
CA GLN A 415 -23.47 -7.44 17.07
C GLN A 415 -24.21 -6.22 16.56
N ARG A 416 -24.65 -6.25 15.31
CA ARG A 416 -25.27 -5.10 14.66
C ARG A 416 -26.79 -5.12 14.71
N LYS A 417 -27.38 -6.18 15.27
CA LYS A 417 -28.85 -6.41 15.28
C LYS A 417 -29.47 -6.22 13.89
N CYS A 418 -28.82 -6.77 12.88
CA CYS A 418 -29.19 -6.64 11.48
C CYS A 418 -29.64 -7.99 10.89
N ASP A 419 -30.22 -7.96 9.68
CA ASP A 419 -30.60 -9.15 8.94
C ASP A 419 -29.40 -9.79 8.18
N ASP A 420 -29.63 -10.94 7.55
CA ASP A 420 -28.62 -11.67 6.77
C ASP A 420 -28.09 -10.83 5.60
N ALA A 421 -28.93 -10.04 4.94
CA ALA A 421 -28.55 -9.24 3.80
C ALA A 421 -27.57 -8.13 4.21
N ALA A 422 -27.86 -7.43 5.30
CA ALA A 422 -26.98 -6.42 5.86
C ALA A 422 -25.66 -7.03 6.38
N ALA A 423 -25.72 -8.20 7.02
CA ALA A 423 -24.51 -8.90 7.46
C ALA A 423 -23.59 -9.29 6.29
N LYS A 424 -24.16 -9.79 5.19
CA LYS A 424 -23.42 -10.15 3.97
C LYS A 424 -22.86 -8.95 3.21
N ASN A 425 -23.41 -7.76 3.41
CA ASN A 425 -22.90 -6.51 2.86
C ASN A 425 -21.77 -5.88 3.72
N SER A 426 -21.39 -6.50 4.81
CA SER A 426 -20.27 -6.02 5.62
C SER A 426 -18.91 -6.29 4.96
N THR A 427 -17.96 -5.39 5.14
CA THR A 427 -16.59 -5.53 4.64
C THR A 427 -15.95 -6.85 5.10
N ARG A 428 -16.22 -7.26 6.35
CA ARG A 428 -15.69 -8.52 6.92
C ARG A 428 -16.19 -9.74 6.14
N TYR A 429 -17.51 -9.83 5.91
CA TYR A 429 -18.07 -10.94 5.14
C TYR A 429 -17.58 -10.92 3.69
N MET A 430 -17.62 -9.76 3.03
CA MET A 430 -17.17 -9.64 1.64
C MET A 430 -15.70 -10.05 1.46
N ASN A 431 -14.82 -9.71 2.40
CA ASN A 431 -13.42 -10.12 2.36
C ASN A 431 -13.27 -11.65 2.56
N LEU A 432 -14.03 -12.25 3.47
CA LEU A 432 -14.02 -13.70 3.66
C LEU A 432 -14.57 -14.40 2.41
N GLU A 433 -15.69 -13.92 1.87
CA GLU A 433 -16.30 -14.46 0.66
C GLU A 433 -15.35 -14.41 -0.54
N ASP A 434 -14.62 -13.31 -0.75
CA ASP A 434 -13.61 -13.20 -1.82
C ASP A 434 -12.51 -14.26 -1.67
N ARG A 435 -12.02 -14.50 -0.43
CA ARG A 435 -11.03 -15.55 -0.15
C ARG A 435 -11.60 -16.95 -0.39
N CYS A 436 -12.82 -17.22 0.06
CA CYS A 436 -13.50 -18.50 -0.18
C CYS A 436 -13.66 -18.75 -1.69
N LYS A 437 -14.15 -17.77 -2.43
CA LYS A 437 -14.27 -17.84 -3.90
C LYS A 437 -12.92 -18.06 -4.60
N CYS A 438 -11.82 -17.50 -4.09
CA CYS A 438 -10.49 -17.82 -4.63
C CYS A 438 -10.20 -19.32 -4.54
N ILE A 439 -10.44 -19.94 -3.38
CA ILE A 439 -10.23 -21.38 -3.15
C ILE A 439 -11.19 -22.18 -4.03
N GLU A 440 -12.47 -21.83 -4.05
CA GLU A 440 -13.50 -22.48 -4.87
C GLU A 440 -13.11 -22.47 -6.36
N ASN A 441 -12.66 -21.32 -6.89
CA ASN A 441 -12.21 -21.19 -8.28
C ASN A 441 -11.03 -22.13 -8.60
N ILE A 442 -10.08 -22.31 -7.67
CA ILE A 442 -8.97 -23.24 -7.85
C ILE A 442 -9.47 -24.68 -7.79
N CYS A 443 -10.41 -25.01 -6.89
CA CYS A 443 -10.98 -26.34 -6.73
C CYS A 443 -11.85 -26.81 -7.92
N MET A 444 -12.27 -25.89 -8.81
CA MET A 444 -12.92 -26.27 -10.08
C MET A 444 -12.01 -27.08 -11.03
N TYR A 445 -10.71 -27.00 -10.80
CA TYR A 445 -9.70 -27.72 -11.56
C TYR A 445 -9.28 -28.97 -10.77
N SER A 446 -9.11 -30.11 -11.41
CA SER A 446 -8.87 -31.46 -10.84
C SER A 446 -7.86 -31.50 -9.67
N ILE A 447 -8.20 -30.90 -8.56
CA ILE A 447 -7.42 -30.89 -7.32
C ILE A 447 -7.77 -32.12 -6.49
N ARG A 448 -6.75 -32.90 -6.11
CA ARG A 448 -6.94 -34.20 -5.41
C ARG A 448 -7.04 -34.02 -3.89
N ASP A 449 -6.22 -33.17 -3.32
CA ASP A 449 -6.11 -32.97 -1.87
C ASP A 449 -5.62 -31.55 -1.51
N THR A 450 -5.64 -31.23 -0.22
CA THR A 450 -5.20 -29.93 0.30
C THR A 450 -3.71 -29.65 0.07
N THR A 451 -2.87 -30.67 -0.05
CA THR A 451 -1.44 -30.48 -0.35
C THR A 451 -1.26 -29.95 -1.77
N GLN A 452 -1.97 -30.56 -2.72
CA GLN A 452 -1.99 -30.08 -4.10
C GLN A 452 -2.62 -28.69 -4.21
N LEU A 453 -3.72 -28.42 -3.48
CA LEU A 453 -4.37 -27.11 -3.43
C LEU A 453 -3.39 -26.03 -2.96
N LYS A 454 -2.68 -26.24 -1.86
CA LYS A 454 -1.67 -25.29 -1.35
C LYS A 454 -0.51 -25.09 -2.33
N SER A 455 -0.10 -26.12 -3.04
CA SER A 455 0.90 -26.03 -4.09
C SER A 455 0.44 -25.15 -5.26
N TYR A 456 -0.81 -25.33 -5.72
CA TYR A 456 -1.40 -24.47 -6.75
C TYR A 456 -1.51 -23.02 -6.31
N ILE A 457 -1.99 -22.76 -5.09
CA ILE A 457 -2.02 -21.40 -4.52
C ILE A 457 -0.61 -20.77 -4.59
N SER A 458 0.43 -21.49 -4.13
CA SER A 458 1.80 -21.00 -4.17
C SER A 458 2.32 -20.72 -5.58
N ARG A 459 1.88 -21.46 -6.58
CA ARG A 459 2.31 -21.32 -7.96
C ARG A 459 1.61 -20.19 -8.70
N ILE A 460 0.34 -19.93 -8.40
CA ILE A 460 -0.45 -18.86 -9.04
C ILE A 460 -0.03 -17.49 -8.53
N PHE A 461 0.30 -17.38 -7.24
CA PHE A 461 0.63 -16.11 -6.63
C PHE A 461 2.13 -15.86 -6.61
N SER A 462 2.56 -14.72 -7.15
CA SER A 462 3.96 -14.28 -7.12
C SER A 462 4.04 -12.75 -7.07
N ASP A 463 4.99 -12.22 -6.30
CA ASP A 463 5.33 -10.80 -6.33
C ASP A 463 6.52 -10.50 -7.25
N GLU A 464 7.12 -11.51 -7.83
CA GLU A 464 8.20 -11.38 -8.81
C GLU A 464 7.64 -10.95 -10.16
N ASN A 465 8.41 -10.17 -10.92
CA ASN A 465 8.09 -9.85 -12.29
C ASN A 465 8.53 -11.05 -13.15
N ILE A 466 7.55 -11.77 -13.69
CA ILE A 466 7.80 -12.87 -14.63
C ILE A 466 7.75 -12.28 -16.04
N GLU A 467 8.84 -12.38 -16.78
CA GLU A 467 8.89 -11.92 -18.16
C GLU A 467 7.86 -12.67 -19.02
N ASN A 468 7.24 -11.94 -19.93
CA ASN A 468 6.23 -12.47 -20.86
C ASN A 468 4.99 -13.08 -20.19
N ALA A 469 4.68 -12.67 -18.97
CA ALA A 469 3.47 -13.08 -18.27
C ALA A 469 2.42 -11.98 -18.24
N VAL A 470 1.15 -12.38 -18.28
CA VAL A 470 0.02 -11.51 -17.92
C VAL A 470 0.01 -11.37 -16.40
N MET A 471 0.16 -10.15 -15.90
CA MET A 471 0.16 -9.84 -14.49
C MET A 471 -1.25 -9.46 -14.04
N LEU A 472 -1.84 -10.25 -13.16
CA LEU A 472 -3.13 -9.98 -12.55
C LEU A 472 -2.94 -9.37 -11.16
N SER A 473 -3.65 -8.29 -10.85
CA SER A 473 -3.51 -7.59 -9.56
C SER A 473 -4.82 -6.96 -9.11
N THR A 474 -5.04 -6.89 -7.81
CA THR A 474 -6.11 -6.00 -7.33
C THR A 474 -5.73 -4.54 -7.61
N ALA A 475 -6.74 -3.69 -7.79
CA ALA A 475 -6.51 -2.27 -8.00
C ALA A 475 -5.67 -1.64 -6.86
N HIS A 476 -5.84 -2.09 -5.61
CA HIS A 476 -5.03 -1.67 -4.46
C HIS A 476 -3.54 -2.01 -4.64
N LYS A 477 -3.23 -3.26 -4.98
CA LYS A 477 -1.84 -3.71 -5.15
C LYS A 477 -1.18 -3.20 -6.43
N SER A 478 -1.95 -2.62 -7.34
CA SER A 478 -1.43 -1.98 -8.55
C SER A 478 -0.85 -0.58 -8.29
N LYS A 479 -1.06 -0.01 -7.09
CA LYS A 479 -0.45 1.28 -6.72
C LYS A 479 1.07 1.19 -6.84
N GLY A 480 1.68 2.18 -7.49
CA GLY A 480 3.12 2.17 -7.80
C GLY A 480 3.50 1.42 -9.08
N LEU A 481 2.63 0.55 -9.62
CA LEU A 481 2.87 -0.17 -10.87
C LEU A 481 2.33 0.61 -12.08
N GLU A 482 2.75 0.20 -13.29
CA GLU A 482 2.25 0.74 -14.56
C GLU A 482 2.52 -0.23 -15.69
N ALA A 483 1.69 -0.21 -16.73
CA ALA A 483 1.84 -1.05 -17.92
C ALA A 483 1.44 -0.30 -19.19
N ASN A 484 1.96 -0.76 -20.33
CA ASN A 484 1.53 -0.21 -21.63
C ASN A 484 0.04 -0.47 -21.88
N ARG A 485 -0.42 -1.66 -21.53
CA ARG A 485 -1.82 -2.08 -21.64
C ARG A 485 -2.34 -2.52 -20.27
N VAL A 486 -3.52 -2.00 -19.94
CA VAL A 486 -4.23 -2.35 -18.69
C VAL A 486 -5.64 -2.81 -19.07
N ILE A 487 -6.04 -3.94 -18.48
CA ILE A 487 -7.36 -4.53 -18.66
C ILE A 487 -8.07 -4.46 -17.31
N ILE A 488 -9.20 -3.77 -17.22
CA ILE A 488 -10.02 -3.69 -16.01
C ILE A 488 -11.18 -4.67 -16.12
N LEU A 489 -11.18 -5.66 -15.22
CA LEU A 489 -12.29 -6.62 -15.10
C LEU A 489 -13.38 -6.06 -14.20
N LEU A 490 -14.63 -6.34 -14.56
CA LEU A 490 -15.80 -5.97 -13.76
C LEU A 490 -15.78 -4.48 -13.37
N PRO A 491 -15.71 -3.56 -14.34
CA PRO A 491 -15.58 -2.13 -14.07
C PRO A 491 -16.71 -1.58 -13.19
N ASP A 492 -17.88 -2.21 -13.17
CA ASP A 492 -19.01 -1.87 -12.28
C ASP A 492 -18.65 -1.99 -10.78
N LYS A 493 -17.59 -2.76 -10.45
CA LYS A 493 -17.07 -2.88 -9.09
C LYS A 493 -16.04 -1.80 -8.73
N LEU A 494 -15.76 -0.86 -9.63
CA LEU A 494 -14.82 0.25 -9.40
C LEU A 494 -15.52 1.59 -9.74
N PRO A 495 -16.01 2.34 -8.73
CA PRO A 495 -15.90 2.14 -7.28
C PRO A 495 -16.87 1.08 -6.73
N LEU A 496 -16.43 0.32 -5.71
CA LEU A 496 -17.30 -0.61 -5.00
C LEU A 496 -18.24 0.19 -4.08
N LYS A 497 -19.54 -0.08 -4.21
CA LYS A 497 -20.58 0.56 -3.40
C LYS A 497 -21.33 -0.48 -2.57
N PHE A 498 -21.52 -0.21 -1.30
CA PHE A 498 -22.29 -1.06 -0.39
C PHE A 498 -23.11 -0.21 0.60
N PRO A 499 -24.20 -0.74 1.14
CA PRO A 499 -25.04 -0.03 2.10
C PRO A 499 -24.24 0.42 3.33
N HIS A 500 -24.57 1.59 3.88
CA HIS A 500 -23.95 2.17 5.07
C HIS A 500 -22.42 2.42 4.95
N GLN A 501 -21.94 2.58 3.73
CA GLN A 501 -20.56 2.96 3.45
C GLN A 501 -20.29 4.37 3.97
N GLN A 502 -19.23 4.54 4.73
CA GLN A 502 -18.78 5.85 5.20
C GLN A 502 -18.29 6.71 4.03
N GLU A 503 -18.38 8.03 4.15
CA GLU A 503 -17.98 8.96 3.09
C GLU A 503 -16.51 8.77 2.68
N TRP A 504 -15.62 8.62 3.67
CA TRP A 504 -14.20 8.36 3.39
C TRP A 504 -13.95 7.06 2.62
N GLN A 505 -14.77 6.01 2.86
CA GLN A 505 -14.67 4.74 2.13
C GLN A 505 -15.08 4.92 0.67
N LEU A 506 -16.15 5.70 0.41
CA LEU A 506 -16.58 6.02 -0.96
C LEU A 506 -15.53 6.85 -1.69
N THR A 507 -14.91 7.81 -1.00
CA THR A 507 -13.80 8.60 -1.52
C THR A 507 -12.62 7.71 -1.89
N GLN A 508 -12.24 6.76 -1.02
CA GLN A 508 -11.16 5.81 -1.32
C GLN A 508 -11.48 4.88 -2.48
N GLU A 509 -12.72 4.42 -2.62
CA GLU A 509 -13.14 3.62 -3.78
C GLU A 509 -13.06 4.43 -5.08
N THR A 510 -13.41 5.71 -5.02
CA THR A 510 -13.27 6.64 -6.16
C THR A 510 -11.79 6.87 -6.50
N ASN A 511 -10.95 7.06 -5.50
CA ASN A 511 -9.51 7.15 -5.64
C ASN A 511 -8.92 5.86 -6.24
N LEU A 512 -9.45 4.70 -5.85
CA LEU A 512 -9.01 3.42 -6.38
C LEU A 512 -9.33 3.27 -7.89
N LYS A 513 -10.49 3.79 -8.33
CA LYS A 513 -10.81 3.89 -9.77
C LYS A 513 -9.81 4.77 -10.49
N TYR A 514 -9.47 5.93 -9.94
CA TYR A 514 -8.45 6.81 -10.48
C TYR A 514 -7.07 6.14 -10.54
N VAL A 515 -6.66 5.44 -9.48
CA VAL A 515 -5.43 4.64 -9.48
C VAL A 515 -5.44 3.64 -10.62
N ALA A 516 -6.51 2.85 -10.78
CA ALA A 516 -6.60 1.82 -11.82
C ALA A 516 -6.49 2.40 -13.24
N ILE A 517 -7.21 3.48 -13.54
CA ILE A 517 -7.17 4.17 -14.84
C ILE A 517 -5.76 4.66 -15.15
N THR A 518 -5.09 5.27 -14.17
CA THR A 518 -3.77 5.88 -14.35
C THR A 518 -2.60 4.89 -14.34
N ARG A 519 -2.88 3.58 -14.31
CA ARG A 519 -1.84 2.54 -14.54
C ARG A 519 -1.55 2.36 -16.03
N ALA A 520 -2.49 2.68 -16.92
CA ALA A 520 -2.37 2.50 -18.35
C ALA A 520 -1.53 3.61 -19.02
N ARG A 521 -0.50 3.21 -19.76
CA ARG A 521 0.30 4.15 -20.54
C ARG A 521 -0.27 4.40 -21.94
N LYS A 522 -0.70 3.32 -22.64
CA LYS A 522 -1.08 3.37 -24.05
C LYS A 522 -2.49 2.88 -24.33
N GLU A 523 -2.92 1.82 -23.66
CA GLU A 523 -4.21 1.18 -23.93
C GLU A 523 -4.89 0.78 -22.62
N LEU A 524 -6.18 1.13 -22.50
CA LEU A 524 -7.03 0.78 -21.38
C LEU A 524 -8.23 0.02 -21.94
N ILE A 525 -8.48 -1.19 -21.43
CA ILE A 525 -9.55 -2.07 -21.89
C ILE A 525 -10.47 -2.38 -20.71
N PHE A 526 -11.77 -2.10 -20.86
CA PHE A 526 -12.79 -2.50 -19.93
C PHE A 526 -13.44 -3.81 -20.37
N VAL A 527 -13.46 -4.80 -19.50
CA VAL A 527 -14.19 -6.05 -19.70
C VAL A 527 -15.51 -5.95 -18.97
N ASP A 528 -16.54 -5.53 -19.71
CA ASP A 528 -17.89 -5.21 -19.21
C ASP A 528 -18.74 -6.47 -19.03
N LEU A 529 -18.24 -7.43 -18.25
CA LEU A 529 -18.94 -8.64 -17.84
C LEU A 529 -19.40 -8.51 -16.40
N LYS A 530 -20.49 -9.21 -16.06
CA LYS A 530 -20.88 -9.44 -14.66
C LYS A 530 -20.09 -10.64 -14.10
N GLU A 531 -19.95 -10.71 -12.78
CA GLU A 531 -19.15 -11.76 -12.11
C GLU A 531 -19.61 -13.17 -12.51
N GLY A 532 -20.91 -13.44 -12.56
CA GLY A 532 -21.47 -14.72 -13.00
C GLY A 532 -21.24 -15.04 -14.48
N GLU A 533 -21.15 -14.03 -15.33
CA GLU A 533 -20.80 -14.17 -16.77
C GLU A 533 -19.30 -14.48 -16.91
N LEU A 534 -18.45 -13.73 -16.19
CA LEU A 534 -17.00 -13.96 -16.18
C LEU A 534 -16.66 -15.40 -15.75
N THR A 535 -17.35 -15.92 -14.74
CA THR A 535 -17.12 -17.29 -14.25
C THR A 535 -17.47 -18.33 -15.31
N LYS A 536 -18.56 -18.15 -16.06
CA LYS A 536 -19.05 -19.10 -17.07
C LYS A 536 -18.33 -19.03 -18.41
N GLN A 537 -17.80 -17.85 -18.77
CA GLN A 537 -17.18 -17.64 -20.06
C GLN A 537 -15.80 -18.32 -20.12
N LYS A 538 -15.58 -19.14 -21.14
CA LYS A 538 -14.26 -19.70 -21.48
C LYS A 538 -13.49 -18.70 -22.34
N ILE A 539 -12.15 -18.80 -22.33
CA ILE A 539 -11.33 -18.06 -23.28
C ILE A 539 -11.49 -18.73 -24.65
N SER A 540 -12.08 -18.01 -25.59
CA SER A 540 -12.24 -18.50 -26.96
C SER A 540 -10.94 -18.30 -27.76
N ASN A 541 -10.70 -19.21 -28.72
CA ASN A 541 -9.81 -18.90 -29.82
C ASN A 541 -10.52 -17.84 -30.68
N ASP A 542 -9.80 -16.90 -31.25
CA ASP A 542 -10.34 -15.85 -32.11
C ASP A 542 -11.10 -16.41 -33.31
#